data_a1e4e6d79085a9c95920464353d3eba1
#
_entry.id   a1e4e6d79085a9c95920464353d3eba1
#
_cell.length_a   1.000
_cell.length_b   1.000
_cell.length_c   1.000
_cell.angle_alpha   90.00
_cell.angle_beta   90.00
_cell.angle_gamma   90.00
#
_symmetry.space_group_name_H-M   'P 1'
#
loop_
_entity.id
_entity.type
_entity.pdbx_description
1 polymer ?
#
loop_
_entity_poly.entity_id
_entity_poly.type
_entity_poly.pdbx_seq_one_letter_code
_entity_poly.pdbx_strand_id
1 'polypeptide(L)'
;MYDAAIIGAGVVGSAIARELSKYNINACVIEKDEDVCSGTSKANSAIVHAGFDATPGTLKAQLNVEGNSMMDKLAEELDFPFKRN
;
A
#
# COMPACT_ATOMS: atom_id res chain seq x y z
N MET A 1 -4.25 15.92 19.90
CA MET A 1 -4.17 16.44 18.52
C MET A 1 -3.44 15.43 17.64
N TYR A 2 -3.90 15.24 16.41
CA TYR A 2 -3.24 14.35 15.46
C TYR A 2 -2.26 15.11 14.60
N ASP A 3 -1.10 14.51 14.35
CA ASP A 3 -0.08 15.07 13.45
C ASP A 3 -0.41 14.78 11.98
N ALA A 4 -1.10 13.67 11.72
CA ALA A 4 -1.49 13.26 10.38
C ALA A 4 -2.84 12.57 10.40
N ALA A 5 -3.60 12.74 9.32
CA ALA A 5 -4.87 12.04 9.10
C ALA A 5 -4.79 11.31 7.76
N ILE A 6 -5.11 10.02 7.75
CA ILE A 6 -5.12 9.19 6.56
C ILE A 6 -6.57 8.96 6.18
N ILE A 7 -6.94 9.39 4.99
CA ILE A 7 -8.31 9.24 4.49
C ILE A 7 -8.40 7.97 3.65
N GLY A 8 -9.15 7.01 4.14
CA GLY A 8 -9.32 5.72 3.53
C GLY A 8 -8.46 4.64 4.16
N ALA A 9 -9.07 3.49 4.44
CA ALA A 9 -8.41 2.32 5.02
C ALA A 9 -8.30 1.17 4.00
N GLY A 10 -8.03 1.50 2.73
CA GLY A 10 -7.65 0.55 1.71
C GLY A 10 -6.19 0.14 1.88
N VAL A 11 -5.64 -0.60 0.92
CA VAL A 11 -4.26 -1.10 1.02
C VAL A 11 -3.25 0.05 1.09
N VAL A 12 -3.46 1.12 0.33
CA VAL A 12 -2.54 2.27 0.32
C VAL A 12 -2.58 3.01 1.66
N GLY A 13 -3.78 3.37 2.14
CA GLY A 13 -3.93 4.08 3.41
C GLY A 13 -3.42 3.25 4.58
N SER A 14 -3.71 1.95 4.59
CA SER A 14 -3.24 1.04 5.63
C SER A 14 -1.72 0.88 5.61
N ALA A 15 -1.11 0.81 4.44
CA ALA A 15 0.36 0.75 4.29
C ALA A 15 1.02 2.03 4.80
N ILE A 16 0.44 3.19 4.49
CA ILE A 16 0.93 4.47 4.99
C ILE A 16 0.83 4.54 6.51
N ALA A 17 -0.29 4.09 7.08
CA ALA A 17 -0.48 4.05 8.53
C ALA A 17 0.58 3.17 9.19
N ARG A 18 0.86 1.99 8.62
CA ARG A 18 1.90 1.10 9.12
C ARG A 18 3.27 1.77 9.09
N GLU A 19 3.59 2.45 8.00
CA GLU A 19 4.87 3.15 7.87
C GLU A 19 4.99 4.29 8.88
N LEU A 20 3.94 5.09 9.05
CA LEU A 20 3.92 6.18 10.02
C LEU A 20 4.00 5.69 11.46
N SER A 21 3.53 4.47 11.74
CA SER A 21 3.59 3.91 13.10
C SER A 21 5.02 3.67 13.60
N LYS A 22 6.00 3.67 12.70
CA LYS A 22 7.42 3.54 13.03
C LYS A 22 8.01 4.83 13.60
N TYR A 23 7.28 5.93 13.53
CA TYR A 23 7.70 7.25 14.00
C TYR A 23 6.91 7.68 15.22
N ASN A 24 7.45 8.61 15.99
CA ASN A 24 6.78 9.13 17.18
C ASN A 24 5.82 10.26 16.80
N ILE A 25 4.76 9.91 16.07
CA ILE A 25 3.71 10.85 15.65
C ILE A 25 2.34 10.26 15.95
N ASN A 26 1.36 11.14 16.10
CA ASN A 26 -0.03 10.75 16.26
C ASN A 26 -0.73 10.79 14.92
N ALA A 27 -1.19 9.63 14.44
CA ALA A 27 -1.92 9.52 13.19
C ALA A 27 -3.28 8.88 13.42
N CYS A 28 -4.25 9.25 12.60
CA CYS A 28 -5.55 8.61 12.59
C CYS A 28 -5.92 8.20 11.16
N VAL A 29 -6.74 7.15 11.04
CA VAL A 29 -7.26 6.68 9.76
C VAL A 29 -8.76 6.90 9.76
N ILE A 30 -9.27 7.55 8.72
CA ILE A 30 -10.69 7.85 8.57
C ILE A 30 -11.22 7.03 7.39
N GLU A 31 -12.18 6.15 7.67
CA GLU A 31 -12.80 5.30 6.65
C GLU A 31 -14.30 5.57 6.62
N LYS A 32 -14.85 5.80 5.41
CA LYS A 32 -16.27 6.08 5.22
C LYS A 32 -17.16 4.85 5.30
N ASP A 33 -16.61 3.68 5.05
CA ASP A 33 -17.32 2.41 5.09
C ASP A 33 -17.18 1.74 6.44
N GLU A 34 -17.97 0.70 6.70
CA GLU A 34 -17.99 0.02 8.00
C GLU A 34 -16.70 -0.77 8.27
N ASP A 35 -15.96 -1.14 7.21
CA ASP A 35 -14.78 -1.97 7.35
C ASP A 35 -13.67 -1.48 6.42
N VAL A 36 -12.44 -1.92 6.71
CA VAL A 36 -11.26 -1.61 5.87
C VAL A 36 -11.37 -2.31 4.52
N CYS A 37 -10.69 -1.75 3.52
CA CYS A 37 -10.57 -2.35 2.19
C CYS A 37 -11.90 -2.62 1.48
N SER A 38 -12.93 -1.82 1.73
CA SER A 38 -14.25 -2.00 1.11
C SER A 38 -14.35 -1.44 -0.32
N GLY A 39 -13.36 -0.65 -0.75
CA GLY A 39 -13.37 0.01 -2.06
C GLY A 39 -12.49 -0.70 -3.10
N THR A 40 -11.65 0.08 -3.79
CA THR A 40 -10.79 -0.39 -4.88
C THR A 40 -9.86 -1.53 -4.47
N SER A 41 -9.36 -1.52 -3.25
CA SER A 41 -8.47 -2.58 -2.78
C SER A 41 -9.13 -3.95 -2.70
N LYS A 42 -10.46 -3.99 -2.51
CA LYS A 42 -11.22 -5.24 -2.51
C LYS A 42 -11.47 -5.75 -3.92
N ALA A 43 -11.59 -4.86 -4.88
CA ALA A 43 -12.01 -5.16 -6.25
C ALA A 43 -10.83 -5.07 -7.24
N ASN A 44 -9.71 -5.71 -6.94
CA ASN A 44 -8.54 -5.70 -7.81
C ASN A 44 -8.15 -7.13 -8.24
N SER A 45 -7.21 -7.22 -9.18
CA SER A 45 -6.77 -8.49 -9.75
C SER A 45 -5.67 -9.19 -8.96
N ALA A 46 -5.18 -8.57 -7.88
CA ALA A 46 -4.11 -9.09 -7.03
C ALA A 46 -2.80 -9.34 -7.79
N ILE A 47 -2.51 -8.52 -8.80
CA ILE A 47 -1.28 -8.59 -9.59
C ILE A 47 -0.34 -7.46 -9.18
N VAL A 48 0.90 -7.81 -8.80
CA VAL A 48 1.96 -6.84 -8.53
C VAL A 48 2.66 -6.51 -9.85
N HIS A 49 2.52 -5.26 -10.29
CA HIS A 49 3.12 -4.82 -11.55
C HIS A 49 4.63 -4.65 -11.44
N ALA A 50 5.34 -5.06 -12.49
CA ALA A 50 6.80 -4.96 -12.56
C ALA A 50 7.28 -3.71 -13.32
N GLY A 51 6.39 -2.77 -13.60
CA GLY A 51 6.72 -1.52 -14.28
C GLY A 51 6.42 -1.51 -15.78
N PHE A 52 5.92 -2.61 -16.35
CA PHE A 52 5.68 -2.70 -17.79
C PHE A 52 4.50 -1.85 -18.27
N ASP A 53 3.50 -1.66 -17.43
CA ASP A 53 2.29 -0.93 -17.77
C ASP A 53 2.44 0.58 -17.67
N ALA A 54 3.49 1.07 -17.04
CA ALA A 54 3.73 2.49 -16.84
C ALA A 54 4.72 3.02 -17.89
N THR A 55 4.51 4.26 -18.34
CA THR A 55 5.41 4.91 -19.28
C THR A 55 6.81 5.06 -18.65
N PRO A 56 7.87 4.58 -19.31
CA PRO A 56 9.23 4.72 -18.78
C PRO A 56 9.61 6.18 -18.47
N GLY A 57 10.37 6.39 -17.42
CA GLY A 57 10.79 7.71 -16.97
C GLY A 57 9.77 8.46 -16.12
N THR A 58 8.58 7.89 -15.88
CA THR A 58 7.58 8.52 -15.02
C THR A 58 7.76 8.05 -13.56
N LEU A 59 7.24 8.86 -12.62
CA LEU A 59 7.24 8.47 -11.21
C LEU A 59 6.45 7.17 -10.99
N LYS A 60 5.37 6.98 -11.74
CA LYS A 60 4.58 5.75 -11.67
C LYS A 60 5.42 4.52 -12.01
N ALA A 61 6.22 4.60 -13.09
CA ALA A 61 7.11 3.50 -13.50
C ALA A 61 8.17 3.24 -12.43
N GLN A 62 8.81 4.28 -11.89
CA GLN A 62 9.81 4.17 -10.85
C GLN A 62 9.23 3.50 -9.60
N LEU A 63 8.07 3.95 -9.14
CA LEU A 63 7.44 3.40 -7.94
C LEU A 63 6.93 1.98 -8.14
N ASN A 64 6.50 1.61 -9.36
CA ASN A 64 6.14 0.24 -9.67
C ASN A 64 7.33 -0.70 -9.48
N VAL A 65 8.49 -0.32 -10.01
CA VAL A 65 9.70 -1.14 -9.90
C VAL A 65 10.15 -1.24 -8.44
N GLU A 66 10.21 -0.11 -7.75
CA GLU A 66 10.62 -0.09 -6.33
C GLU A 66 9.65 -0.88 -5.46
N GLY A 67 8.33 -0.70 -5.65
CA GLY A 67 7.31 -1.42 -4.90
C GLY A 67 7.38 -2.92 -5.14
N ASN A 68 7.58 -3.33 -6.40
CA ASN A 68 7.73 -4.74 -6.74
C ASN A 68 8.93 -5.36 -6.00
N SER A 69 10.05 -4.65 -5.95
CA SER A 69 11.25 -5.15 -5.27
C SER A 69 11.08 -5.30 -3.76
N MET A 70 10.14 -4.58 -3.16
CA MET A 70 9.86 -4.65 -1.73
C MET A 70 8.89 -5.77 -1.34
N MET A 71 8.20 -6.38 -2.31
CA MET A 71 7.10 -7.30 -2.02
C MET A 71 7.53 -8.57 -1.29
N ASP A 72 8.71 -9.12 -1.61
CA ASP A 72 9.18 -10.33 -0.95
C ASP A 72 9.32 -10.11 0.57
N LYS A 73 9.93 -9.00 0.95
CA LYS A 73 10.11 -8.65 2.36
C LYS A 73 8.77 -8.35 3.05
N LEU A 74 7.89 -7.61 2.37
CA LEU A 74 6.57 -7.31 2.90
C LEU A 74 5.74 -8.57 3.07
N ALA A 75 5.78 -9.50 2.12
CA ALA A 75 5.07 -10.76 2.22
C ALA A 75 5.54 -11.58 3.42
N GLU A 76 6.84 -11.59 3.68
CA GLU A 76 7.41 -12.25 4.86
C GLU A 76 7.00 -11.57 6.15
N GLU A 77 7.13 -10.24 6.24
CA GLU A 77 6.80 -9.48 7.44
C GLU A 77 5.31 -9.53 7.79
N LEU A 78 4.43 -9.51 6.78
CA LEU A 78 2.99 -9.47 6.96
C LEU A 78 2.32 -10.83 6.81
N ASP A 79 3.09 -11.85 6.49
CA ASP A 79 2.66 -13.25 6.39
C ASP A 79 1.51 -13.43 5.39
N PHE A 80 1.72 -13.02 4.14
CA PHE A 80 0.77 -13.28 3.06
C PHE A 80 1.45 -13.98 1.88
N PRO A 81 0.71 -14.78 1.08
CA PRO A 81 1.30 -15.47 -0.05
C PRO A 81 1.67 -14.50 -1.18
N PHE A 82 2.85 -14.71 -1.76
CA PHE A 82 3.32 -13.93 -2.89
C PHE A 82 4.19 -14.83 -3.76
N LYS A 83 3.86 -14.91 -5.05
CA LYS A 83 4.59 -15.73 -6.02
C LYS A 83 5.15 -14.86 -7.13
N ARG A 84 6.41 -15.12 -7.48
CA ARG A 84 7.05 -14.56 -8.68
C ARG A 84 6.99 -15.58 -9.79
N ASN A 85 6.30 -15.22 -10.87
CA ASN A 85 6.14 -16.07 -12.03
C ASN A 85 6.91 -15.52 -13.22
#